data_b69df325bd5f4fb3d43b24dd0474478f
#
_entry.id   b69df325bd5f4fb3d43b24dd0474478f
#
_cell.length_a   1.000
_cell.length_b   1.000
_cell.length_c   1.000
_cell.angle_alpha   90.00
_cell.angle_beta   90.00
_cell.angle_gamma   90.00
#
_symmetry.space_group_name_H-M   'P 1'
#
loop_
_entity.id
_entity.type
_entity.pdbx_description
1 polymer ?
#
loop_
_entity_poly.entity_id
_entity_poly.type
_entity_poly.pdbx_seq_one_letter_code
_entity_poly.pdbx_strand_id
1 'polypeptide(L)'
;MNHAFEERFLAARRRYIESQFSGLNPMQRTAALTTEGPLLLLAGAGSGKTTVLINRIANLIRFGSGYESNSVPYGVTGEDASFLENLKPILSAQERERADELCRENAPAPWQIMAITFTNKADGELKERLCSMLGSEGSEVWAMTFHAACCRILRRDSELLGFTRSFTIYDTADSERVMKDILKDRGLD
;
A
#
# COMPACT_ATOMS: atom_id res chain seq x y z
N MET A 1 13.55 -12.05 31.07
CA MET A 1 12.36 -11.69 30.27
C MET A 1 11.47 -12.93 30.17
N ASN A 2 10.17 -12.80 30.31
CA ASN A 2 9.28 -13.94 30.47
C ASN A 2 8.88 -14.48 29.08
N HIS A 3 9.60 -15.45 28.57
CA HIS A 3 9.42 -16.06 27.25
C HIS A 3 7.94 -16.45 26.98
N ALA A 4 7.23 -16.94 27.99
CA ALA A 4 5.82 -17.33 27.87
C ALA A 4 4.88 -16.14 27.60
N PHE A 5 5.20 -14.94 28.11
CA PHE A 5 4.44 -13.72 27.83
C PHE A 5 4.63 -13.25 26.38
N GLU A 6 5.86 -13.24 25.88
CA GLU A 6 6.19 -12.83 24.53
C GLU A 6 5.49 -13.73 23.49
N GLU A 7 5.53 -15.04 23.68
CA GLU A 7 4.83 -15.99 22.79
C GLU A 7 3.32 -15.77 22.78
N ARG A 8 2.71 -15.53 23.95
CA ARG A 8 1.27 -15.24 24.05
C ARG A 8 0.91 -13.96 23.31
N PHE A 9 1.67 -12.88 23.51
CA PHE A 9 1.45 -11.61 22.84
C PHE A 9 1.55 -11.77 21.32
N LEU A 10 2.62 -12.41 20.81
CA LEU A 10 2.82 -12.63 19.39
C LEU A 10 1.71 -13.47 18.76
N ALA A 11 1.25 -14.50 19.44
CA ALA A 11 0.13 -15.33 18.98
C ALA A 11 -1.19 -14.54 18.95
N ALA A 12 -1.46 -13.71 19.96
CA ALA A 12 -2.64 -12.86 20.02
C ALA A 12 -2.62 -11.78 18.94
N ARG A 13 -1.47 -11.14 18.73
CA ARG A 13 -1.25 -10.15 17.67
C ARG A 13 -1.56 -10.73 16.28
N ARG A 14 -0.99 -11.88 15.95
CA ARG A 14 -1.23 -12.55 14.67
C ARG A 14 -2.72 -12.88 14.48
N ARG A 15 -3.37 -13.45 15.48
CA ARG A 15 -4.81 -13.75 15.43
C ARG A 15 -5.65 -12.50 15.20
N TYR A 16 -5.33 -11.41 15.89
CA TYR A 16 -6.05 -10.15 15.71
C TYR A 16 -5.88 -9.62 14.30
N ILE A 17 -4.65 -9.51 13.77
CA ILE A 17 -4.38 -9.05 12.42
C ILE A 17 -5.08 -9.94 11.39
N GLU A 18 -4.98 -11.26 11.49
CA GLU A 18 -5.68 -12.20 10.60
C GLU A 18 -7.20 -12.01 10.59
N SER A 19 -7.79 -11.73 11.75
CA SER A 19 -9.23 -11.53 11.88
C SER A 19 -9.74 -10.32 11.09
N GLN A 20 -8.89 -9.29 10.89
CA GLN A 20 -9.23 -8.09 10.11
C GLN A 20 -9.38 -8.40 8.62
N PHE A 21 -8.81 -9.51 8.15
CA PHE A 21 -8.84 -9.96 6.75
C PHE A 21 -9.62 -11.26 6.56
N SER A 22 -10.57 -11.55 7.45
CA SER A 22 -11.39 -12.77 7.43
C SER A 22 -12.26 -12.91 6.17
N GLY A 23 -12.58 -11.81 5.50
CA GLY A 23 -13.33 -11.81 4.23
C GLY A 23 -12.52 -12.26 3.00
N LEU A 24 -11.19 -12.44 3.14
CA LEU A 24 -10.33 -12.93 2.09
C LEU A 24 -10.26 -14.46 2.10
N ASN A 25 -10.16 -15.08 0.91
CA ASN A 25 -9.83 -16.50 0.85
C ASN A 25 -8.38 -16.75 1.33
N PRO A 26 -8.00 -18.01 1.63
CA PRO A 26 -6.68 -18.31 2.21
C PRO A 26 -5.50 -17.75 1.41
N MET A 27 -5.50 -17.90 0.07
CA MET A 27 -4.41 -17.41 -0.79
C MET A 27 -4.36 -15.88 -0.83
N GLN A 28 -5.51 -15.22 -0.91
CA GLN A 28 -5.61 -13.75 -0.87
C GLN A 28 -5.13 -13.22 0.47
N ARG A 29 -5.49 -13.89 1.57
CA ARG A 29 -5.09 -13.50 2.93
C ARG A 29 -3.58 -13.64 3.09
N THR A 30 -2.99 -14.77 2.70
CA THR A 30 -1.53 -14.93 2.71
C THR A 30 -0.85 -13.80 1.96
N ALA A 31 -1.32 -13.47 0.75
CA ALA A 31 -0.73 -12.41 -0.05
C ALA A 31 -0.91 -11.00 0.56
N ALA A 32 -2.03 -10.73 1.23
CA ALA A 32 -2.26 -9.45 1.91
C ALA A 32 -1.42 -9.30 3.19
N LEU A 33 -1.13 -10.41 3.87
CA LEU A 33 -0.37 -10.44 5.13
C LEU A 33 1.15 -10.51 4.92
N THR A 34 1.63 -10.97 3.76
CA THR A 34 3.07 -10.96 3.43
C THR A 34 3.49 -9.53 3.13
N THR A 35 4.22 -8.88 4.04
CA THR A 35 4.60 -7.47 3.93
C THR A 35 6.01 -7.28 3.41
N GLU A 36 6.91 -8.19 3.70
CA GLU A 36 8.33 -8.09 3.39
C GLU A 36 8.69 -8.78 2.06
N GLY A 37 9.70 -8.23 1.40
CA GLY A 37 10.27 -8.79 0.18
C GLY A 37 9.40 -8.70 -1.08
N PRO A 38 9.93 -9.15 -2.23
CA PRO A 38 9.20 -9.15 -3.48
C PRO A 38 8.14 -10.25 -3.50
N LEU A 39 6.91 -9.89 -3.85
CA LEU A 39 5.77 -10.79 -3.95
C LEU A 39 5.17 -10.73 -5.36
N LEU A 40 5.12 -11.86 -6.05
CA LEU A 40 4.44 -12.02 -7.34
C LEU A 40 3.11 -12.77 -7.16
N LEU A 41 2.00 -12.14 -7.57
CA LEU A 41 0.67 -12.76 -7.56
C LEU A 41 0.25 -13.15 -8.98
N LEU A 42 0.22 -14.44 -9.25
CA LEU A 42 -0.29 -15.00 -10.51
C LEU A 42 -1.79 -15.28 -10.35
N ALA A 43 -2.62 -14.51 -11.03
CA ALA A 43 -4.06 -14.59 -10.87
C ALA A 43 -4.80 -14.20 -12.14
N GLY A 44 -5.81 -14.98 -12.52
CA GLY A 44 -6.66 -14.72 -13.70
C GLY A 44 -7.55 -13.48 -13.57
N ALA A 45 -8.29 -13.15 -14.63
CA ALA A 45 -9.30 -12.12 -14.59
C ALA A 45 -10.39 -12.48 -13.55
N GLY A 46 -10.89 -11.50 -12.81
CA GLY A 46 -11.94 -11.73 -11.79
C GLY A 46 -11.48 -12.40 -10.49
N SER A 47 -10.21 -12.79 -10.36
CA SER A 47 -9.68 -13.49 -9.16
C SER A 47 -9.55 -12.63 -7.90
N GLY A 48 -9.87 -11.34 -7.99
CA GLY A 48 -9.76 -10.42 -6.85
C GLY A 48 -8.38 -9.81 -6.64
N LYS A 49 -7.52 -9.71 -7.66
CA LYS A 49 -6.18 -9.06 -7.57
C LYS A 49 -6.23 -7.68 -6.91
N THR A 50 -7.16 -6.84 -7.34
CA THR A 50 -7.34 -5.50 -6.76
C THR A 50 -7.75 -5.57 -5.30
N THR A 51 -8.59 -6.54 -4.92
CA THR A 51 -8.97 -6.77 -3.52
C THR A 51 -7.75 -7.10 -2.67
N VAL A 52 -6.87 -8.00 -3.15
CA VAL A 52 -5.62 -8.32 -2.45
C VAL A 52 -4.73 -7.08 -2.32
N LEU A 53 -4.56 -6.30 -3.39
CA LEU A 53 -3.73 -5.09 -3.38
C LEU A 53 -4.23 -4.09 -2.33
N ILE A 54 -5.53 -3.81 -2.30
CA ILE A 54 -6.12 -2.88 -1.34
C ILE A 54 -5.94 -3.37 0.10
N ASN A 55 -6.23 -4.65 0.35
CA ASN A 55 -6.06 -5.22 1.69
C ASN A 55 -4.60 -5.28 2.13
N ARG A 56 -3.65 -5.50 1.20
CA ARG A 56 -2.21 -5.43 1.50
C ARG A 56 -1.79 -4.01 1.87
N ILE A 57 -2.25 -2.99 1.14
CA ILE A 57 -1.99 -1.59 1.47
C ILE A 57 -2.59 -1.24 2.85
N ALA A 58 -3.82 -1.67 3.12
CA ALA A 58 -4.45 -1.47 4.42
C ALA A 58 -3.68 -2.16 5.55
N ASN A 59 -3.18 -3.39 5.32
CA ASN A 59 -2.34 -4.09 6.27
C ASN A 59 -1.04 -3.32 6.56
N LEU A 60 -0.36 -2.84 5.52
CA LEU A 60 0.87 -2.06 5.64
C LEU A 60 0.66 -0.78 6.46
N ILE A 61 -0.40 -0.02 6.19
CA ILE A 61 -0.69 1.24 6.89
C ILE A 61 -1.08 1.00 8.34
N ARG A 62 -1.93 0.00 8.61
CA ARG A 62 -2.44 -0.27 9.97
C ARG A 62 -1.42 -0.98 10.84
N PHE A 63 -0.74 -1.98 10.31
CA PHE A 63 0.05 -2.91 11.11
C PHE A 63 1.53 -3.00 10.69
N GLY A 64 1.89 -2.53 9.49
CA GLY A 64 3.27 -2.64 8.98
C GLY A 64 3.74 -4.08 8.90
N SER A 65 4.87 -4.38 9.55
CA SER A 65 5.44 -5.74 9.67
C SER A 65 4.88 -6.54 10.85
N GLY A 66 3.86 -6.02 11.56
CA GLY A 66 3.37 -6.60 12.83
C GLY A 66 2.93 -8.06 12.75
N TYR A 67 2.43 -8.54 11.60
CA TYR A 67 2.04 -9.94 11.42
C TYR A 67 3.25 -10.88 11.36
N GLU A 68 4.30 -10.51 10.65
CA GLU A 68 5.50 -11.34 10.42
C GLU A 68 6.55 -11.18 11.52
N SER A 69 6.50 -10.07 12.26
CA SER A 69 7.47 -9.76 13.30
C SER A 69 7.41 -10.75 14.47
N ASN A 70 8.59 -11.05 15.01
CA ASN A 70 8.77 -11.84 16.22
C ASN A 70 9.21 -10.97 17.42
N SER A 71 9.20 -9.65 17.28
CA SER A 71 9.54 -8.73 18.36
C SER A 71 8.29 -8.28 19.12
N VAL A 72 8.44 -8.06 20.42
CA VAL A 72 7.43 -7.44 21.27
C VAL A 72 7.80 -5.97 21.45
N PRO A 73 6.91 -5.01 21.15
CA PRO A 73 7.22 -3.60 21.31
C PRO A 73 7.60 -3.25 22.75
N TYR A 74 8.49 -2.29 22.91
CA TYR A 74 8.88 -1.82 24.24
C TYR A 74 7.68 -1.24 24.99
N GLY A 75 7.54 -1.58 26.26
CA GLY A 75 6.45 -1.11 27.12
C GLY A 75 5.18 -1.95 27.10
N VAL A 76 5.08 -2.97 26.24
CA VAL A 76 3.96 -3.92 26.24
C VAL A 76 3.98 -4.76 27.51
N THR A 77 2.82 -4.92 28.13
CA THR A 77 2.63 -5.59 29.42
C THR A 77 1.83 -6.89 29.30
N GLY A 78 1.77 -7.66 30.40
CA GLY A 78 0.91 -8.84 30.48
C GLY A 78 -0.59 -8.53 30.37
N GLU A 79 -0.99 -7.32 30.74
CA GLU A 79 -2.38 -6.86 30.58
C GLU A 79 -2.71 -6.60 29.09
N ASP A 80 -1.75 -6.08 28.31
CA ASP A 80 -1.93 -5.88 26.87
C ASP A 80 -2.03 -7.20 26.12
N ALA A 81 -1.21 -8.19 26.47
CA ALA A 81 -1.35 -9.53 25.93
C ALA A 81 -2.72 -10.15 26.26
N SER A 82 -3.15 -10.03 27.51
CA SER A 82 -4.46 -10.52 27.95
C SER A 82 -5.61 -9.77 27.28
N PHE A 83 -5.46 -8.47 27.03
CA PHE A 83 -6.42 -7.68 26.28
C PHE A 83 -6.58 -8.21 24.85
N LEU A 84 -5.47 -8.40 24.11
CA LEU A 84 -5.51 -8.94 22.74
C LEU A 84 -6.06 -10.38 22.69
N GLU A 85 -5.77 -11.21 23.70
CA GLU A 85 -6.26 -12.58 23.78
C GLU A 85 -7.78 -12.67 23.97
N ASN A 86 -8.36 -11.71 24.71
CA ASN A 86 -9.77 -11.70 25.09
C ASN A 86 -10.62 -10.71 24.30
N LEU A 87 -10.16 -10.26 23.13
CA LEU A 87 -10.92 -9.37 22.27
C LEU A 87 -12.25 -10.01 21.85
N LYS A 88 -13.32 -9.24 21.99
CA LYS A 88 -14.67 -9.63 21.55
C LYS A 88 -14.80 -9.54 20.03
N PRO A 89 -15.75 -10.26 19.43
CA PRO A 89 -16.01 -10.13 17.99
C PRO A 89 -16.39 -8.72 17.55
N ILE A 90 -17.03 -7.95 18.43
CA ILE A 90 -17.43 -6.56 18.20
C ILE A 90 -16.65 -5.69 19.17
N LEU A 91 -15.80 -4.83 18.64
CA LEU A 91 -14.98 -3.89 19.40
C LEU A 91 -15.57 -2.49 19.34
N SER A 92 -15.49 -1.74 20.43
CA SER A 92 -15.66 -0.30 20.45
C SER A 92 -14.54 0.37 19.63
N ALA A 93 -14.72 1.65 19.25
CA ALA A 93 -13.70 2.40 18.55
C ALA A 93 -12.39 2.47 19.34
N GLN A 94 -12.46 2.70 20.65
CA GLN A 94 -11.29 2.76 21.54
C GLN A 94 -10.57 1.43 21.67
N GLU A 95 -11.31 0.30 21.79
CA GLU A 95 -10.70 -1.03 21.83
C GLU A 95 -10.00 -1.38 20.52
N ARG A 96 -10.60 -0.99 19.40
CA ARG A 96 -10.00 -1.19 18.07
C ARG A 96 -8.72 -0.38 17.91
N GLU A 97 -8.74 0.90 18.24
CA GLU A 97 -7.58 1.78 18.19
C GLU A 97 -6.42 1.24 19.03
N ARG A 98 -6.71 0.86 20.28
CA ARG A 98 -5.71 0.23 21.17
C ARG A 98 -5.15 -1.08 20.59
N ALA A 99 -6.01 -1.93 20.04
CA ALA A 99 -5.57 -3.20 19.45
C ALA A 99 -4.71 -2.97 18.19
N ASP A 100 -5.10 -2.02 17.34
CA ASP A 100 -4.32 -1.64 16.16
C ASP A 100 -2.95 -1.09 16.57
N GLU A 101 -2.89 -0.25 17.58
CA GLU A 101 -1.64 0.34 18.10
C GLU A 101 -0.69 -0.71 18.69
N LEU A 102 -1.20 -1.64 19.49
CA LEU A 102 -0.43 -2.76 20.04
C LEU A 102 0.10 -3.70 18.95
N CYS A 103 -0.60 -3.81 17.84
CA CYS A 103 -0.24 -4.70 16.73
C CYS A 103 0.64 -4.02 15.67
N ARG A 104 0.80 -2.70 15.72
CA ARG A 104 1.53 -1.91 14.75
C ARG A 104 3.04 -2.02 14.96
N GLU A 105 3.77 -2.33 13.90
CA GLU A 105 5.23 -2.35 13.89
C GLU A 105 5.78 -1.91 12.54
N ASN A 106 6.66 -0.91 12.55
CA ASN A 106 7.27 -0.35 11.33
C ASN A 106 6.27 0.00 10.22
N ALA A 107 5.07 0.45 10.58
CA ALA A 107 4.06 0.79 9.60
C ALA A 107 4.49 2.04 8.81
N PRO A 108 4.53 1.99 7.47
CA PRO A 108 4.83 3.15 6.65
C PRO A 108 3.68 4.17 6.74
N ALA A 109 4.01 5.44 6.64
CA ALA A 109 2.99 6.45 6.41
C ALA A 109 2.34 6.27 5.03
N PRO A 110 1.05 6.59 4.84
CA PRO A 110 0.35 6.35 3.57
C PRO A 110 1.06 6.94 2.35
N TRP A 111 1.63 8.12 2.47
CA TRP A 111 2.40 8.80 1.42
C TRP A 111 3.73 8.13 1.06
N GLN A 112 4.20 7.16 1.83
CA GLN A 112 5.38 6.33 1.53
C GLN A 112 5.03 5.12 0.66
N ILE A 113 3.74 4.87 0.40
CA ILE A 113 3.27 3.74 -0.40
C ILE A 113 2.93 4.22 -1.81
N MET A 114 3.50 3.56 -2.81
CA MET A 114 3.20 3.79 -4.22
C MET A 114 2.46 2.60 -4.80
N ALA A 115 1.24 2.81 -5.30
CA ALA A 115 0.40 1.83 -5.96
C ALA A 115 0.21 2.21 -7.44
N ILE A 116 0.82 1.46 -8.34
CA ILE A 116 0.84 1.78 -9.77
C ILE A 116 -0.20 0.95 -10.52
N THR A 117 -0.98 1.62 -11.38
CA THR A 117 -1.96 1.01 -12.28
C THR A 117 -1.62 1.31 -13.74
N PHE A 118 -2.24 0.60 -14.67
CA PHE A 118 -2.04 0.84 -16.11
C PHE A 118 -3.03 1.86 -16.69
N THR A 119 -4.20 2.04 -16.09
CA THR A 119 -5.26 2.90 -16.63
C THR A 119 -5.78 3.89 -15.60
N ASN A 120 -6.22 5.06 -16.06
CA ASN A 120 -6.84 6.07 -15.19
C ASN A 120 -8.11 5.55 -14.50
N LYS A 121 -8.87 4.67 -15.18
CA LYS A 121 -10.06 4.04 -14.58
C LYS A 121 -9.68 3.18 -13.39
N ALA A 122 -8.66 2.33 -13.53
CA ALA A 122 -8.18 1.48 -12.44
C ALA A 122 -7.60 2.31 -11.28
N ASP A 123 -6.95 3.44 -11.57
CA ASP A 123 -6.48 4.40 -10.57
C ASP A 123 -7.64 4.98 -9.76
N GLY A 124 -8.69 5.47 -10.42
CA GLY A 124 -9.89 6.00 -9.75
C GLY A 124 -10.55 4.96 -8.84
N GLU A 125 -10.79 3.75 -9.35
CA GLU A 125 -11.37 2.65 -8.58
C GLU A 125 -10.50 2.26 -7.37
N LEU A 126 -9.18 2.27 -7.53
CA LEU A 126 -8.23 1.97 -6.44
C LEU A 126 -8.31 3.02 -5.34
N LYS A 127 -8.29 4.30 -5.70
CA LYS A 127 -8.40 5.43 -4.75
C LYS A 127 -9.73 5.40 -3.97
N GLU A 128 -10.84 5.24 -4.68
CA GLU A 128 -12.16 5.15 -4.03
C GLU A 128 -12.22 4.03 -2.98
N ARG A 129 -11.70 2.85 -3.33
CA ARG A 129 -11.68 1.71 -2.42
C ARG A 129 -10.72 1.90 -1.25
N LEU A 130 -9.55 2.51 -1.47
CA LEU A 130 -8.63 2.86 -0.39
C LEU A 130 -9.25 3.88 0.57
N CYS A 131 -9.89 4.94 0.06
CA CYS A 131 -10.60 5.92 0.88
C CYS A 131 -11.78 5.29 1.63
N SER A 132 -12.52 4.37 1.00
CA SER A 132 -13.61 3.63 1.67
C SER A 132 -13.12 2.77 2.84
N MET A 133 -11.92 2.20 2.74
CA MET A 133 -11.35 1.31 3.76
C MET A 133 -10.55 2.05 4.85
N LEU A 134 -9.82 3.09 4.48
CA LEU A 134 -8.83 3.79 5.32
C LEU A 134 -9.22 5.24 5.65
N GLY A 135 -10.37 5.71 5.14
CA GLY A 135 -10.76 7.11 5.32
C GLY A 135 -9.79 8.07 4.64
N SER A 136 -9.40 9.14 5.34
CA SER A 136 -8.48 10.17 4.81
C SER A 136 -7.10 9.63 4.46
N GLU A 137 -6.60 8.64 5.19
CA GLU A 137 -5.29 8.01 4.93
C GLU A 137 -5.23 7.37 3.53
N GLY A 138 -6.34 6.82 3.04
CA GLY A 138 -6.42 6.25 1.70
C GLY A 138 -6.14 7.25 0.58
N SER A 139 -6.43 8.53 0.78
CA SER A 139 -6.17 9.61 -0.18
C SER A 139 -4.70 10.02 -0.28
N GLU A 140 -3.90 9.72 0.74
CA GLU A 140 -2.48 10.06 0.81
C GLU A 140 -1.60 9.01 0.10
N VAL A 141 -2.13 7.82 -0.16
CA VAL A 141 -1.41 6.78 -0.92
C VAL A 141 -1.18 7.27 -2.35
N TRP A 142 0.05 7.09 -2.86
CA TRP A 142 0.37 7.42 -4.24
C TRP A 142 -0.23 6.37 -5.20
N ALA A 143 -1.56 6.33 -5.27
CA ALA A 143 -2.26 5.53 -6.25
C ALA A 143 -2.37 6.31 -7.55
N MET A 144 -1.71 5.85 -8.62
CA MET A 144 -1.67 6.54 -9.91
C MET A 144 -1.21 5.62 -11.04
N THR A 145 -1.37 6.08 -12.28
CA THR A 145 -0.81 5.35 -13.42
C THR A 145 0.71 5.44 -13.44
N PHE A 146 1.35 4.46 -14.09
CA PHE A 146 2.80 4.46 -14.28
C PHE A 146 3.31 5.79 -14.89
N HIS A 147 2.63 6.29 -15.93
CA HIS A 147 2.99 7.56 -16.55
C HIS A 147 2.88 8.75 -15.59
N ALA A 148 1.82 8.81 -14.79
CA ALA A 148 1.64 9.87 -13.80
C ALA A 148 2.71 9.83 -12.71
N ALA A 149 3.07 8.62 -12.23
CA ALA A 149 4.14 8.42 -11.26
C ALA A 149 5.48 8.91 -11.81
N CYS A 150 5.85 8.47 -13.02
CA CYS A 150 7.08 8.91 -13.68
C CYS A 150 7.10 10.42 -13.91
N CYS A 151 6.00 11.00 -14.36
CA CYS A 151 5.89 12.45 -14.55
C CYS A 151 6.13 13.22 -13.24
N ARG A 152 5.54 12.75 -12.14
CA ARG A 152 5.70 13.36 -10.81
C ARG A 152 7.16 13.29 -10.33
N ILE A 153 7.82 12.15 -10.51
CA ILE A 153 9.23 11.97 -10.17
C ILE A 153 10.10 12.90 -11.02
N LEU A 154 9.90 12.89 -12.35
CA LEU A 154 10.67 13.71 -13.26
C LEU A 154 10.51 15.21 -12.99
N ARG A 155 9.30 15.68 -12.66
CA ARG A 155 9.10 17.10 -12.31
C ARG A 155 9.86 17.50 -11.05
N ARG A 156 10.05 16.60 -10.11
CA ARG A 156 10.86 16.86 -8.91
C ARG A 156 12.34 16.91 -9.23
N ASP A 157 12.82 15.99 -10.05
CA ASP A 157 14.24 15.74 -10.25
C ASP A 157 14.74 16.11 -11.66
N SER A 158 13.93 16.81 -12.48
CA SER A 158 14.25 17.17 -13.87
C SER A 158 15.54 17.98 -14.04
N GLU A 159 15.88 18.81 -13.05
CA GLU A 159 17.09 19.63 -13.05
C GLU A 159 18.36 18.77 -13.08
N LEU A 160 18.34 17.57 -12.49
CA LEU A 160 19.43 16.61 -12.54
C LEU A 160 19.69 16.08 -13.96
N LEU A 161 18.68 16.16 -14.83
CA LEU A 161 18.73 15.75 -16.24
C LEU A 161 18.93 16.92 -17.19
N GLY A 162 19.13 18.14 -16.67
CA GLY A 162 19.32 19.35 -17.47
C GLY A 162 18.01 19.95 -18.01
N PHE A 163 16.86 19.54 -17.50
CA PHE A 163 15.55 20.10 -17.88
C PHE A 163 14.99 21.01 -16.77
N THR A 164 14.17 21.97 -17.18
CA THR A 164 13.40 22.78 -16.22
C THR A 164 12.25 21.97 -15.64
N ARG A 165 11.76 22.31 -14.46
CA ARG A 165 10.58 21.65 -13.83
C ARG A 165 9.29 21.82 -14.63
N SER A 166 9.25 22.80 -15.53
CA SER A 166 8.11 23.10 -16.41
C SER A 166 8.24 22.46 -17.79
N PHE A 167 9.01 21.37 -17.94
CA PHE A 167 9.14 20.68 -19.22
C PHE A 167 7.77 20.23 -19.77
N THR A 168 7.63 20.27 -21.08
CA THR A 168 6.43 19.81 -21.78
C THR A 168 6.50 18.31 -22.03
N ILE A 169 5.39 17.63 -21.83
CA ILE A 169 5.23 16.22 -22.20
C ILE A 169 4.57 16.19 -23.57
N TYR A 170 5.24 15.62 -24.54
CA TYR A 170 4.71 15.45 -25.88
C TYR A 170 3.82 14.21 -25.94
N ASP A 171 2.66 14.36 -26.54
CA ASP A 171 1.85 13.23 -26.96
C ASP A 171 2.32 12.70 -28.34
N THR A 172 1.63 11.69 -28.87
CA THR A 172 1.96 11.11 -30.18
C THR A 172 1.83 12.14 -31.31
N ALA A 173 0.80 12.99 -31.25
CA ALA A 173 0.56 14.01 -32.29
C ALA A 173 1.63 15.11 -32.26
N ASP A 174 2.05 15.53 -31.07
CA ASP A 174 3.15 16.50 -30.90
C ASP A 174 4.46 15.92 -31.43
N SER A 175 4.76 14.67 -31.12
CA SER A 175 5.96 13.98 -31.60
C SER A 175 5.98 13.83 -33.10
N GLU A 176 4.85 13.48 -33.72
CA GLU A 176 4.69 13.43 -35.19
C GLU A 176 4.87 14.78 -35.84
N ARG A 177 4.33 15.85 -35.22
CA ARG A 177 4.49 17.23 -35.74
C ARG A 177 5.96 17.63 -35.77
N VAL A 178 6.65 17.45 -34.64
CA VAL A 178 8.09 17.77 -34.55
C VAL A 178 8.88 16.98 -35.60
N MET A 179 8.56 15.71 -35.80
CA MET A 179 9.23 14.87 -36.78
C MET A 179 9.00 15.37 -38.21
N LYS A 180 7.76 15.75 -38.55
CA LYS A 180 7.43 16.35 -39.85
C LYS A 180 8.19 17.65 -40.07
N ASP A 181 8.24 18.52 -39.06
CA ASP A 181 8.98 19.77 -39.16
C ASP A 181 10.47 19.53 -39.41
N ILE A 182 11.09 18.57 -38.72
CA ILE A 182 12.50 18.20 -38.92
C ILE A 182 12.73 17.64 -40.33
N LEU A 183 11.85 16.79 -40.84
CA LEU A 183 11.97 16.23 -42.20
C LEU A 183 11.87 17.33 -43.23
N LYS A 184 10.91 18.24 -43.10
CA LYS A 184 10.74 19.41 -43.99
C LYS A 184 11.97 20.30 -43.98
N ASP A 185 12.50 20.62 -42.82
CA ASP A 185 13.70 21.45 -42.69
C ASP A 185 14.94 20.82 -43.34
N ARG A 186 14.96 19.49 -43.40
CA ARG A 186 16.03 18.72 -44.05
C ARG A 186 15.78 18.39 -45.53
N GLY A 187 14.64 18.82 -46.10
CA GLY A 187 14.27 18.51 -47.48
C GLY A 187 14.05 17.03 -47.76
N LEU A 188 13.54 16.30 -46.77
CA LEU A 188 13.29 14.84 -46.82
C LEU A 188 11.79 14.52 -46.87
N ASP A 189 10.97 15.37 -47.47
CA ASP A 189 9.51 15.17 -47.67
C ASP A 189 9.21 14.04 -48.66
#